data_7ee04224a6aa2bdc4c21a7d2b41b1027
#
_entry.id   7ee04224a6aa2bdc4c21a7d2b41b1027
#
_cell.length_a   1.000
_cell.length_b   1.000
_cell.length_c   1.000
_cell.angle_alpha   90.00
_cell.angle_beta   90.00
_cell.angle_gamma   90.00
#
_symmetry.space_group_name_H-M   'P 1'
#
loop_
_entity.id
_entity.type
_entity.pdbx_description
1 polymer ?
#
loop_
_entity_poly.entity_id
_entity_poly.type
_entity_poly.pdbx_seq_one_letter_code
_entity_poly.pdbx_strand_id
1 'polypeptide(L)'
;MKQVLLTITLLILTLLPVSAVKKFEANPINIAAVMVEKTDSAQIASTCEYYGFSYQGVEDGYTVMKRTNGNEIKFTFNDNGTIQKYPIIVVKTNETRKEIDAKLKELNFEKAGNIYEIKRNQYSRYITQSSFGPHKNIIFRRLYNQSHK
;
A
#
# COMPACT_ATOMS: atom_id res chain seq x y z
N MET A 1 33.55 -8.18 -40.96
CA MET A 1 33.17 -9.06 -39.87
C MET A 1 33.06 -8.37 -38.51
N LYS A 2 33.89 -7.44 -38.13
CA LYS A 2 33.81 -6.74 -36.81
C LYS A 2 32.52 -5.93 -36.61
N GLN A 3 31.99 -5.27 -37.67
CA GLN A 3 30.77 -4.47 -37.53
C GLN A 3 29.48 -5.31 -37.36
N VAL A 4 29.41 -6.51 -37.94
CA VAL A 4 28.26 -7.40 -37.81
C VAL A 4 28.18 -7.97 -36.39
N LEU A 5 29.34 -8.27 -35.79
CA LEU A 5 29.38 -8.77 -34.41
C LEU A 5 28.93 -7.72 -33.39
N LEU A 6 29.30 -6.44 -33.61
CA LEU A 6 28.88 -5.34 -32.76
C LEU A 6 27.37 -5.10 -32.80
N THR A 7 26.76 -5.21 -33.98
CA THR A 7 25.32 -5.02 -34.17
C THR A 7 24.51 -6.12 -33.51
N ILE A 8 24.99 -7.38 -33.57
CA ILE A 8 24.33 -8.53 -32.91
C ILE A 8 24.43 -8.41 -31.38
N THR A 9 25.57 -7.96 -30.85
CA THR A 9 25.76 -7.76 -29.42
C THR A 9 24.85 -6.65 -28.90
N LEU A 10 24.66 -5.57 -29.65
CA LEU A 10 23.76 -4.47 -29.27
C LEU A 10 22.30 -4.91 -29.31
N LEU A 11 21.92 -5.76 -30.29
CA LEU A 11 20.56 -6.29 -30.41
C LEU A 11 20.20 -7.26 -29.28
N ILE A 12 21.17 -8.05 -28.83
CA ILE A 12 20.99 -8.97 -27.70
C ILE A 12 20.85 -8.19 -26.38
N LEU A 13 21.53 -7.07 -26.21
CA LEU A 13 21.37 -6.22 -25.03
C LEU A 13 19.97 -5.57 -24.95
N THR A 14 19.32 -5.31 -26.07
CA THR A 14 17.96 -4.72 -26.09
C THR A 14 16.86 -5.78 -25.91
N LEU A 15 17.19 -7.06 -26.03
CA LEU A 15 16.27 -8.20 -25.86
C LEU A 15 16.38 -8.86 -24.48
N LEU A 16 17.27 -8.36 -23.59
CA LEU A 16 17.23 -8.81 -22.20
C LEU A 16 15.89 -8.32 -21.61
N PRO A 17 15.00 -9.23 -21.20
CA PRO A 17 13.80 -8.81 -20.48
C PRO A 17 14.30 -8.08 -19.24
N VAL A 18 14.01 -6.79 -19.18
CA VAL A 18 14.24 -6.01 -17.99
C VAL A 18 13.54 -6.76 -16.89
N SER A 19 14.28 -7.36 -15.96
CA SER A 19 13.75 -8.06 -14.79
C SER A 19 13.13 -7.06 -13.79
N ALA A 20 12.41 -6.06 -14.33
CA ALA A 20 11.60 -5.09 -13.63
C ALA A 20 10.37 -5.73 -12.96
N VAL A 21 10.05 -6.98 -13.28
CA VAL A 21 8.79 -7.64 -12.92
C VAL A 21 8.68 -7.92 -11.43
N LYS A 22 9.76 -8.10 -10.68
CA LYS A 22 9.67 -8.42 -9.24
C LYS A 22 9.26 -7.25 -8.33
N LYS A 23 9.38 -6.01 -8.76
CA LYS A 23 8.93 -4.85 -7.98
C LYS A 23 7.40 -4.78 -7.86
N PHE A 24 6.69 -5.33 -8.82
CA PHE A 24 5.22 -5.31 -8.86
C PHE A 24 4.53 -6.37 -7.99
N GLU A 25 5.28 -7.22 -7.30
CA GLU A 25 4.73 -8.26 -6.44
C GLU A 25 4.68 -7.88 -4.95
N ALA A 26 5.06 -6.65 -4.60
CA ALA A 26 5.01 -6.22 -3.20
C ALA A 26 3.59 -6.38 -2.64
N ASN A 27 3.51 -6.96 -1.45
CA ASN A 27 2.24 -7.18 -0.76
C ASN A 27 1.53 -5.85 -0.50
N PRO A 28 0.24 -5.71 -0.84
CA PRO A 28 -0.50 -4.46 -0.66
C PRO A 28 -0.56 -3.99 0.79
N ILE A 29 -0.48 -4.89 1.77
CA ILE A 29 -0.42 -4.56 3.19
C ILE A 29 0.87 -3.82 3.52
N ASN A 30 2.03 -4.28 3.00
CA ASN A 30 3.31 -3.61 3.17
C ASN A 30 3.30 -2.20 2.56
N ILE A 31 2.72 -2.08 1.37
CA ILE A 31 2.58 -0.79 0.68
C ILE A 31 1.73 0.17 1.52
N ALA A 32 0.59 -0.27 2.01
CA ALA A 32 -0.31 0.55 2.84
C ALA A 32 0.35 1.00 4.15
N ALA A 33 1.12 0.12 4.80
CA ALA A 33 1.84 0.44 6.02
C ALA A 33 2.87 1.58 5.84
N VAL A 34 3.47 1.69 4.65
CA VAL A 34 4.37 2.79 4.30
C VAL A 34 3.58 4.05 3.91
N MET A 35 2.51 3.88 3.14
CA MET A 35 1.74 5.01 2.62
C MET A 35 0.97 5.77 3.70
N VAL A 36 0.62 5.13 4.82
CA VAL A 36 -0.09 5.78 5.94
C VAL A 36 0.71 6.94 6.56
N GLU A 37 2.01 7.01 6.29
CA GLU A 37 2.89 8.12 6.71
C GLU A 37 2.95 9.27 5.70
N LYS A 38 2.42 9.10 4.50
CA LYS A 38 2.45 10.13 3.46
C LYS A 38 1.36 11.17 3.72
N THR A 39 1.67 12.41 3.40
CA THR A 39 0.76 13.54 3.58
C THR A 39 0.25 14.12 2.27
N ASP A 40 0.68 13.58 1.14
CA ASP A 40 0.37 14.05 -0.21
C ASP A 40 -0.26 12.92 -1.04
N SER A 41 -1.42 13.19 -1.63
CA SER A 41 -2.15 12.25 -2.48
C SER A 41 -1.37 11.83 -3.72
N ALA A 42 -0.59 12.75 -4.31
CA ALA A 42 0.24 12.45 -5.46
C ALA A 42 1.36 11.44 -5.11
N GLN A 43 1.94 11.54 -3.93
CA GLN A 43 2.93 10.57 -3.44
C GLN A 43 2.31 9.18 -3.19
N ILE A 44 1.07 9.11 -2.72
CA ILE A 44 0.38 7.84 -2.53
C ILE A 44 0.06 7.22 -3.88
N ALA A 45 -0.49 7.99 -4.82
CA ALA A 45 -0.81 7.50 -6.17
C ALA A 45 0.45 6.99 -6.90
N SER A 46 1.53 7.77 -6.92
CA SER A 46 2.79 7.37 -7.56
C SER A 46 3.42 6.14 -6.90
N THR A 47 3.27 5.98 -5.59
CA THR A 47 3.71 4.77 -4.89
C THR A 47 2.88 3.56 -5.34
N CYS A 48 1.57 3.69 -5.45
CA CYS A 48 0.71 2.63 -5.96
C CYS A 48 1.09 2.25 -7.41
N GLU A 49 1.29 3.23 -8.28
CA GLU A 49 1.71 3.00 -9.68
C GLU A 49 3.06 2.29 -9.76
N TYR A 50 4.02 2.71 -8.96
CA TYR A 50 5.33 2.06 -8.87
C TYR A 50 5.23 0.57 -8.54
N TYR A 51 4.25 0.19 -7.74
CA TYR A 51 3.96 -1.19 -7.38
C TYR A 51 2.89 -1.86 -8.28
N GLY A 52 2.61 -1.32 -9.45
CA GLY A 52 1.78 -1.93 -10.48
C GLY A 52 0.27 -1.80 -10.26
N PHE A 53 -0.17 -0.87 -9.43
CA PHE A 53 -1.57 -0.49 -9.37
C PHE A 53 -1.89 0.59 -10.41
N SER A 54 -3.05 0.51 -11.02
CA SER A 54 -3.55 1.49 -11.99
C SER A 54 -4.72 2.27 -11.39
N TYR A 55 -4.75 3.56 -11.65
CA TYR A 55 -5.85 4.44 -11.25
C TYR A 55 -7.15 4.01 -11.93
N GLN A 56 -8.24 3.92 -11.16
CA GLN A 56 -9.57 3.50 -11.64
C GLN A 56 -10.64 4.60 -11.50
N GLY A 57 -10.35 5.67 -10.80
CA GLY A 57 -11.30 6.73 -10.53
C GLY A 57 -11.46 7.04 -9.05
N VAL A 58 -12.57 7.70 -8.72
CA VAL A 58 -12.95 8.03 -7.34
C VAL A 58 -14.29 7.39 -7.04
N GLU A 59 -14.38 6.64 -5.94
CA GLU A 59 -15.62 6.03 -5.43
C GLU A 59 -15.82 6.45 -3.97
N ASP A 60 -16.97 7.01 -3.64
CA ASP A 60 -17.34 7.44 -2.28
C ASP A 60 -16.29 8.35 -1.61
N GLY A 61 -15.63 9.21 -2.40
CA GLY A 61 -14.59 10.11 -1.92
C GLY A 61 -13.21 9.46 -1.75
N TYR A 62 -13.05 8.19 -2.13
CA TYR A 62 -11.77 7.49 -2.17
C TYR A 62 -11.19 7.42 -3.57
N THR A 63 -9.92 7.74 -3.71
CA THR A 63 -9.15 7.39 -4.91
C THR A 63 -8.93 5.87 -4.94
N VAL A 64 -9.25 5.25 -6.07
CA VAL A 64 -9.23 3.78 -6.24
C VAL A 64 -8.08 3.39 -7.15
N MET A 65 -7.24 2.49 -6.68
CA MET A 65 -6.11 1.91 -7.40
C MET A 65 -6.24 0.38 -7.43
N LYS A 66 -6.14 -0.25 -8.61
CA LYS A 66 -6.28 -1.72 -8.75
C LYS A 66 -5.11 -2.34 -9.48
N ARG A 67 -4.81 -3.59 -9.11
CA ARG A 67 -3.93 -4.50 -9.84
C ARG A 67 -4.74 -5.50 -10.67
N THR A 68 -4.11 -6.04 -11.69
CA THR A 68 -4.67 -7.12 -12.54
C THR A 68 -5.03 -8.39 -11.77
N ASN A 69 -4.36 -8.66 -10.63
CA ASN A 69 -4.63 -9.81 -9.75
C ASN A 69 -5.84 -9.60 -8.82
N GLY A 70 -6.56 -8.49 -8.94
CA GLY A 70 -7.75 -8.17 -8.14
C GLY A 70 -7.48 -7.48 -6.81
N ASN A 71 -6.23 -7.31 -6.39
CA ASN A 71 -5.90 -6.49 -5.23
C ASN A 71 -6.25 -5.02 -5.49
N GLU A 72 -6.79 -4.36 -4.47
CA GLU A 72 -7.24 -2.97 -4.55
C GLU A 72 -6.73 -2.18 -3.36
N ILE A 73 -6.32 -0.96 -3.62
CA ILE A 73 -6.01 0.04 -2.59
C ILE A 73 -6.89 1.25 -2.85
N LYS A 74 -7.65 1.65 -1.84
CA LYS A 74 -8.40 2.91 -1.84
C LYS A 74 -7.80 3.84 -0.80
N PHE A 75 -7.74 5.12 -1.08
CA PHE A 75 -7.29 6.09 -0.10
C PHE A 75 -8.05 7.41 -0.17
N THR A 76 -8.20 8.03 0.98
CA THR A 76 -8.71 9.40 1.14
C THR A 76 -7.94 10.08 2.27
N PHE A 77 -8.11 11.38 2.42
CA PHE A 77 -7.51 12.12 3.52
C PHE A 77 -8.59 12.55 4.51
N ASN A 78 -8.35 12.23 5.78
CA ASN A 78 -9.25 12.67 6.84
C ASN A 78 -8.89 14.11 7.24
N ASP A 79 -9.85 15.00 7.15
CA ASP A 79 -9.73 16.40 7.57
C ASP A 79 -10.23 16.55 9.01
N ASN A 80 -9.44 16.12 9.97
CA ASN A 80 -9.79 16.20 11.40
C ASN A 80 -9.61 17.62 11.99
N GLY A 81 -9.55 18.66 11.14
CA GLY A 81 -9.27 20.02 11.58
C GLY A 81 -7.81 20.24 12.05
N THR A 82 -6.93 19.25 11.86
CA THR A 82 -5.50 19.39 12.12
C THR A 82 -4.78 19.93 10.89
N ILE A 83 -3.68 20.65 11.10
CA ILE A 83 -2.87 21.24 10.03
C ILE A 83 -2.31 20.16 9.10
N GLN A 84 -2.07 18.95 9.61
CA GLN A 84 -1.57 17.80 8.84
C GLN A 84 -2.70 16.84 8.51
N LYS A 85 -2.90 16.60 7.22
CA LYS A 85 -3.83 15.59 6.71
C LYS A 85 -3.12 14.26 6.58
N TYR A 86 -3.68 13.21 7.19
CA TYR A 86 -3.18 11.86 7.05
C TYR A 86 -4.16 10.99 6.26
N PRO A 87 -3.66 10.07 5.45
CA PRO A 87 -4.52 9.21 4.67
C PRO A 87 -5.23 8.17 5.53
N ILE A 88 -6.44 7.84 5.12
CA ILE A 88 -7.12 6.60 5.45
C ILE A 88 -6.92 5.70 4.25
N ILE A 89 -6.31 4.53 4.45
CA ILE A 89 -5.99 3.60 3.38
C ILE A 89 -6.75 2.31 3.61
N VAL A 90 -7.53 1.90 2.61
CA VAL A 90 -8.28 0.63 2.63
C VAL A 90 -7.64 -0.31 1.63
N VAL A 91 -7.19 -1.46 2.11
CA VAL A 91 -6.65 -2.54 1.29
C VAL A 91 -7.68 -3.64 1.17
N LYS A 92 -8.02 -4.01 -0.06
CA LYS A 92 -8.80 -5.20 -0.39
C LYS A 92 -7.86 -6.27 -0.92
N THR A 93 -7.83 -7.41 -0.27
CA THR A 93 -6.93 -8.52 -0.61
C THR A 93 -7.65 -9.86 -0.55
N ASN A 94 -7.13 -10.82 -1.33
CA ASN A 94 -7.60 -12.21 -1.32
C ASN A 94 -6.88 -13.07 -0.28
N GLU A 95 -5.95 -12.52 0.49
CA GLU A 95 -5.22 -13.25 1.52
C GLU A 95 -6.13 -13.76 2.64
N THR A 96 -5.77 -14.89 3.22
CA THR A 96 -6.45 -15.43 4.38
C THR A 96 -6.19 -14.58 5.62
N ARG A 97 -7.05 -14.68 6.62
CA ARG A 97 -6.85 -13.96 7.91
C ARG A 97 -5.51 -14.30 8.54
N LYS A 98 -5.09 -15.57 8.46
CA LYS A 98 -3.81 -16.03 9.00
C LYS A 98 -2.61 -15.38 8.31
N GLU A 99 -2.67 -15.24 6.99
CA GLU A 99 -1.62 -14.56 6.20
C GLU A 99 -1.57 -13.07 6.52
N ILE A 100 -2.73 -12.43 6.65
CA ILE A 100 -2.82 -11.02 7.06
C ILE A 100 -2.23 -10.83 8.46
N ASP A 101 -2.62 -11.65 9.43
CA ASP A 101 -2.12 -11.57 10.80
C ASP A 101 -0.59 -11.78 10.86
N ALA A 102 -0.07 -12.75 10.11
CA ALA A 102 1.37 -13.00 10.01
C ALA A 102 2.11 -11.78 9.43
N LYS A 103 1.56 -11.18 8.37
CA LYS A 103 2.15 -10.02 7.73
C LYS A 103 2.15 -8.78 8.63
N LEU A 104 1.07 -8.52 9.35
CA LEU A 104 1.00 -7.43 10.31
C LEU A 104 2.01 -7.60 11.45
N LYS A 105 2.22 -8.83 11.92
CA LYS A 105 3.24 -9.15 12.92
C LYS A 105 4.65 -8.89 12.40
N GLU A 106 4.97 -9.28 11.16
CA GLU A 106 6.25 -8.97 10.50
C GLU A 106 6.51 -7.47 10.43
N LEU A 107 5.46 -6.66 10.28
CA LEU A 107 5.51 -5.20 10.26
C LEU A 107 5.53 -4.58 11.68
N ASN A 108 5.68 -5.38 12.72
CA ASN A 108 5.71 -4.99 14.13
C ASN A 108 4.41 -4.36 14.65
N PHE A 109 3.26 -4.74 14.06
CA PHE A 109 1.98 -4.40 14.63
C PHE A 109 1.63 -5.36 15.75
N GLU A 110 1.23 -4.81 16.89
CA GLU A 110 0.76 -5.57 18.05
C GLU A 110 -0.76 -5.65 18.05
N LYS A 111 -1.29 -6.82 18.37
CA LYS A 111 -2.73 -7.04 18.44
C LYS A 111 -3.27 -6.52 19.77
N ALA A 112 -4.21 -5.60 19.71
CA ALA A 112 -4.92 -5.04 20.86
C ALA A 112 -6.44 -5.23 20.69
N GLY A 113 -6.98 -6.34 21.18
CA GLY A 113 -8.39 -6.70 20.96
C GLY A 113 -8.70 -6.98 19.49
N ASN A 114 -9.56 -6.15 18.90
CA ASN A 114 -9.98 -6.27 17.50
C ASN A 114 -9.16 -5.38 16.53
N ILE A 115 -8.16 -4.69 17.03
CA ILE A 115 -7.28 -3.83 16.24
C ILE A 115 -5.84 -4.30 16.33
N TYR A 116 -5.04 -3.82 15.38
CA TYR A 116 -3.58 -3.87 15.43
C TYR A 116 -3.03 -2.47 15.54
N GLU A 117 -2.00 -2.27 16.35
CA GLU A 117 -1.43 -0.94 16.55
C GLU A 117 0.09 -0.97 16.61
N ILE A 118 0.71 0.14 16.21
CA ILE A 118 2.08 0.52 16.54
C ILE A 118 1.99 1.83 17.30
N LYS A 119 2.33 1.80 18.59
CA LYS A 119 2.36 3.01 19.42
C LYS A 119 3.63 3.81 19.17
N ARG A 120 3.47 5.13 19.05
CA ARG A 120 4.54 6.12 18.99
C ARG A 120 4.23 7.21 20.01
N ASN A 121 5.25 8.00 20.42
CA ASN A 121 5.08 9.01 21.47
C ASN A 121 4.00 10.06 21.18
N GLN A 122 3.87 10.47 19.91
CA GLN A 122 2.94 11.53 19.50
C GLN A 122 1.74 11.02 18.71
N TYR A 123 1.80 9.79 18.18
CA TYR A 123 0.75 9.20 17.36
C TYR A 123 0.78 7.69 17.42
N SER A 124 -0.35 7.09 17.13
CA SER A 124 -0.46 5.64 16.95
C SER A 124 -0.96 5.33 15.54
N ARG A 125 -0.45 4.24 14.98
CA ARG A 125 -1.00 3.66 13.75
C ARG A 125 -1.98 2.59 14.15
N TYR A 126 -3.16 2.65 13.56
CA TYR A 126 -4.20 1.67 13.81
C TYR A 126 -4.58 0.96 12.54
N ILE A 127 -4.82 -0.34 12.69
CA ILE A 127 -5.36 -1.17 11.64
C ILE A 127 -6.61 -1.83 12.16
N THR A 128 -7.71 -1.62 11.46
CA THR A 128 -8.94 -2.36 11.68
C THR A 128 -9.16 -3.34 10.54
N GLN A 129 -9.47 -4.58 10.86
CA GLN A 129 -9.90 -5.55 9.88
C GLN A 129 -11.43 -5.54 9.81
N SER A 130 -11.97 -5.42 8.61
CA SER A 130 -13.38 -5.63 8.32
C SER A 130 -13.53 -6.89 7.49
N SER A 131 -14.34 -7.84 7.96
CA SER A 131 -14.50 -9.16 7.34
C SER A 131 -15.89 -9.35 6.72
N PHE A 132 -16.48 -8.30 6.17
CA PHE A 132 -17.75 -8.44 5.46
C PHE A 132 -17.55 -8.86 4.01
N GLY A 133 -18.12 -10.01 3.64
CA GLY A 133 -18.11 -10.54 2.28
C GLY A 133 -16.87 -11.40 1.95
N PRO A 134 -16.75 -11.84 0.67
CA PRO A 134 -15.67 -12.71 0.20
C PRO A 134 -14.30 -12.03 0.21
N HIS A 135 -14.26 -10.71 0.29
CA HIS A 135 -13.03 -9.92 0.32
C HIS A 135 -12.80 -9.34 1.70
N LYS A 136 -11.55 -9.39 2.16
CA LYS A 136 -11.15 -8.79 3.43
C LYS A 136 -10.64 -7.39 3.19
N ASN A 137 -11.24 -6.43 3.86
CA ASN A 137 -10.80 -5.05 3.87
C ASN A 137 -9.97 -4.79 5.13
N ILE A 138 -8.81 -4.20 4.94
CA ILE A 138 -7.90 -3.80 6.01
C ILE A 138 -7.77 -2.30 5.94
N ILE A 139 -8.09 -1.60 7.03
CA ILE A 139 -8.09 -0.16 7.09
C ILE A 139 -6.89 0.31 7.90
N PHE A 140 -6.00 1.06 7.27
CA PHE A 140 -4.85 1.70 7.89
C PHE A 140 -5.16 3.15 8.20
N ARG A 141 -4.89 3.57 9.43
CA ARG A 141 -5.08 4.95 9.89
C ARG A 141 -3.93 5.39 10.76
N ARG A 142 -3.70 6.69 10.82
CA ARG A 142 -2.84 7.34 11.79
C ARG A 142 -3.69 8.23 12.67
N LEU A 143 -3.58 8.05 13.99
CA LEU A 143 -4.28 8.88 14.97
C LEU A 143 -3.25 9.52 15.89
N TYR A 144 -3.49 10.78 16.26
CA TYR A 144 -2.69 11.43 17.30
C TYR A 144 -3.07 10.87 18.67
N ASN A 145 -2.08 10.58 19.47
CA ASN A 145 -2.32 10.36 20.88
C ASN A 145 -2.79 11.70 21.45
N GLN A 146 -4.03 11.77 21.94
CA GLN A 146 -4.44 12.91 22.73
C GLN A 146 -3.53 12.91 23.96
N SER A 147 -2.62 13.88 24.03
CA SER A 147 -1.87 14.13 25.25
C SER A 147 -2.89 14.41 26.34
N HIS A 148 -2.94 13.57 27.35
CA HIS A 148 -3.66 13.88 28.57
C HIS A 148 -3.16 15.23 29.06
N LYS A 149 -4.06 16.23 29.02
CA LYS A 149 -3.85 17.51 29.72
C LYS A 149 -3.92 17.29 31.21
#